data_08b63b4f9345d3557fc7e248177cb258
#
_entry.id   08b63b4f9345d3557fc7e248177cb258
#
_cell.length_a   1.000
_cell.length_b   1.000
_cell.length_c   1.000
_cell.angle_alpha   90.00
_cell.angle_beta   90.00
_cell.angle_gamma   90.00
#
_symmetry.space_group_name_H-M   'P 1'
#
loop_
_entity.id
_entity.type
_entity.pdbx_description
1 polymer ?
#
loop_
_entity_poly.entity_id
_entity_poly.type
_entity_poly.pdbx_seq_one_letter_code
_entity_poly.pdbx_strand_id
1 'polypeptide(L)'
;MKETFGEYIHNLRVEQGLTLTKLAAALDIDQSTLSKIENQKRNIPEEILPKLAKVFNLDIKKLEKEFYSEKIAEMIYRVSD
;
A
#
# COMPACT_ATOMS: atom_id res chain seq x y z
N MET A 1 6.19 -15.05 -7.59
CA MET A 1 5.10 -14.73 -6.66
C MET A 1 4.82 -13.24 -6.67
N LYS A 2 3.54 -12.89 -6.73
CA LYS A 2 3.15 -11.48 -6.74
C LYS A 2 3.34 -10.88 -5.35
N GLU A 3 3.97 -9.72 -5.27
CA GLU A 3 4.13 -9.03 -3.98
C GLU A 3 2.79 -8.53 -3.45
N THR A 4 2.66 -8.43 -2.13
CA THR A 4 1.48 -7.86 -1.50
C THR A 4 1.46 -6.35 -1.74
N PHE A 5 0.30 -5.72 -1.50
CA PHE A 5 0.20 -4.27 -1.65
C PHE A 5 1.12 -3.56 -0.65
N GLY A 6 1.24 -4.09 0.57
CA GLY A 6 2.17 -3.55 1.57
C GLY A 6 3.61 -3.61 1.12
N GLU A 7 4.03 -4.73 0.54
CA GLU A 7 5.36 -4.89 -0.03
C GLU A 7 5.58 -3.93 -1.20
N TYR A 8 4.57 -3.75 -2.01
CA TYR A 8 4.61 -2.82 -3.14
C TYR A 8 4.89 -1.39 -2.64
N ILE A 9 4.18 -0.94 -1.61
CA ILE A 9 4.40 0.37 -1.00
C ILE A 9 5.80 0.47 -0.42
N HIS A 10 6.24 -0.57 0.29
CA HIS A 10 7.58 -0.62 0.86
C HIS A 10 8.66 -0.44 -0.23
N ASN A 11 8.52 -1.16 -1.33
CA ASN A 11 9.49 -1.09 -2.42
C ASN A 11 9.51 0.29 -3.08
N LEU A 12 8.32 0.88 -3.28
CA LEU A 12 8.25 2.26 -3.80
C LEU A 12 8.96 3.23 -2.87
N ARG A 13 8.73 3.11 -1.57
CA ARG A 13 9.35 3.98 -0.58
C ARG A 13 10.87 3.87 -0.62
N VAL A 14 11.38 2.65 -0.62
CA VAL A 14 12.83 2.40 -0.64
C VAL A 14 13.46 2.93 -1.93
N GLU A 15 12.81 2.67 -3.07
CA GLU A 15 13.28 3.16 -4.37
C GLU A 15 13.37 4.69 -4.42
N GLN A 16 12.44 5.37 -3.76
CA GLN A 16 12.43 6.83 -3.71
C GLN A 16 13.35 7.39 -2.63
N GLY A 17 13.98 6.54 -1.85
CA GLY A 17 14.87 6.96 -0.77
C GLY A 17 14.15 7.64 0.38
N LEU A 18 12.86 7.34 0.56
CA LEU A 18 12.06 7.92 1.64
C LEU A 18 12.17 7.10 2.92
N THR A 19 12.29 7.80 4.05
CA THR A 19 12.22 7.13 5.35
C THR A 19 10.78 6.80 5.67
N LEU A 20 10.59 5.85 6.56
CA LEU A 20 9.26 5.47 7.03
C LEU A 20 8.54 6.68 7.63
N THR A 21 9.26 7.49 8.42
CA THR A 21 8.71 8.70 9.04
C THR A 21 8.23 9.72 8.01
N LYS A 22 9.03 9.93 6.96
CA LYS A 22 8.67 10.89 5.91
C LYS A 22 7.44 10.46 5.13
N LEU A 23 7.38 9.18 4.77
CA LEU A 23 6.21 8.69 4.04
C LEU A 23 4.95 8.74 4.91
N ALA A 24 5.06 8.33 6.17
CA ALA A 24 3.93 8.38 7.09
C ALA A 24 3.38 9.81 7.22
N ALA A 25 4.26 10.78 7.34
CA ALA A 25 3.87 12.19 7.41
C ALA A 25 3.15 12.64 6.13
N ALA A 26 3.66 12.23 4.97
CA ALA A 26 3.06 12.58 3.69
C ALA A 26 1.68 11.94 3.51
N LEU A 27 1.46 10.79 4.11
CA LEU A 27 0.18 10.07 4.07
C LEU A 27 -0.74 10.47 5.22
N ASP A 28 -0.26 11.32 6.13
CA ASP A 28 -1.01 11.76 7.31
C ASP A 28 -1.43 10.59 8.21
N ILE A 29 -0.51 9.66 8.42
CA ILE A 29 -0.71 8.52 9.32
C ILE A 29 0.51 8.36 10.23
N ASP A 30 0.34 7.58 11.29
CA ASP A 30 1.45 7.28 12.20
C ASP A 30 2.49 6.39 11.55
N GLN A 31 3.74 6.57 11.95
CA GLN A 31 4.83 5.73 11.49
C GLN A 31 4.58 4.25 11.82
N SER A 32 4.06 3.97 13.01
CA SER A 32 3.76 2.60 13.42
C SER A 32 2.67 1.98 12.56
N THR A 33 1.67 2.78 12.16
CA THR A 33 0.60 2.34 11.26
C THR A 33 1.18 1.98 9.89
N LEU A 34 2.04 2.83 9.34
CA LEU A 34 2.67 2.57 8.05
C LEU A 34 3.54 1.31 8.11
N SER A 35 4.30 1.13 9.19
CA SER A 35 5.11 -0.06 9.38
C SER A 35 4.26 -1.32 9.34
N LYS A 36 3.12 -1.31 10.01
CA LYS A 36 2.19 -2.45 10.01
C LYS A 36 1.63 -2.72 8.62
N ILE A 37 1.31 -1.66 7.87
CA ILE A 37 0.83 -1.80 6.49
C ILE A 37 1.90 -2.45 5.62
N GLU A 38 3.14 -1.97 5.69
CA GLU A 38 4.24 -2.51 4.88
C GLU A 38 4.55 -3.96 5.23
N ASN A 39 4.30 -4.36 6.49
CA ASN A 39 4.55 -5.72 6.95
C ASN A 39 3.31 -6.61 6.94
N GLN A 40 2.27 -6.19 6.27
CA GLN A 40 1.00 -6.92 6.07
C GLN A 40 0.28 -7.27 7.38
N LYS A 41 0.50 -6.48 8.42
CA LYS A 41 -0.18 -6.67 9.71
C LYS A 41 -1.43 -5.81 9.83
N ARG A 42 -1.66 -4.94 8.86
CA ARG A 42 -2.81 -4.05 8.84
C ARG A 42 -3.16 -3.73 7.39
N ASN A 43 -4.46 -3.68 7.08
CA ASN A 43 -4.93 -3.26 5.77
C ASN A 43 -4.76 -1.76 5.61
N ILE A 44 -4.45 -1.33 4.39
CA ILE A 44 -4.37 0.08 4.09
C ILE A 44 -5.78 0.65 3.89
N PRO A 45 -6.09 1.79 4.52
CA PRO A 45 -7.36 2.46 4.26
C PRO A 45 -7.42 2.96 2.82
N GLU A 46 -8.57 2.78 2.18
CA GLU A 46 -8.77 3.14 0.78
C GLU A 46 -8.52 4.64 0.53
N GLU A 47 -8.84 5.48 1.49
CA GLU A 47 -8.67 6.93 1.34
C GLU A 47 -7.21 7.37 1.29
N ILE A 48 -6.26 6.48 1.58
CA ILE A 48 -4.83 6.78 1.47
C ILE A 48 -4.35 6.66 0.03
N LEU A 49 -5.07 5.93 -0.83
CA LEU A 49 -4.66 5.70 -2.22
C LEU A 49 -4.39 6.99 -3.01
N PRO A 50 -5.27 8.02 -2.94
CA PRO A 50 -4.97 9.27 -3.65
C PRO A 50 -3.69 9.94 -3.15
N LYS A 51 -3.42 9.87 -1.84
CA LYS A 51 -2.20 10.43 -1.25
C LYS A 51 -0.96 9.68 -1.74
N LEU A 52 -1.03 8.35 -1.80
CA LEU A 52 0.05 7.53 -2.33
C LEU A 52 0.36 7.87 -3.78
N ALA A 53 -0.69 7.98 -4.60
CA ALA A 53 -0.53 8.32 -6.00
C ALA A 53 0.17 9.67 -6.16
N LYS A 54 -0.17 10.63 -5.32
CA LYS A 54 0.43 11.96 -5.36
C LYS A 54 1.89 11.93 -4.92
N VAL A 55 2.20 11.23 -3.82
CA VAL A 55 3.56 11.16 -3.28
C VAL A 55 4.52 10.52 -4.27
N PHE A 56 4.08 9.42 -4.90
CA PHE A 56 4.94 8.65 -5.80
C PHE A 56 4.74 9.01 -7.27
N ASN A 57 3.90 10.02 -7.55
CA ASN A 57 3.60 10.44 -8.92
C ASN A 57 3.11 9.28 -9.79
N LEU A 58 2.14 8.53 -9.28
CA LEU A 58 1.59 7.37 -9.94
C LEU A 58 0.20 7.66 -10.49
N ASP A 59 -0.18 6.89 -11.52
CA ASP A 59 -1.55 6.90 -12.01
C ASP A 59 -2.45 6.26 -10.95
N ILE A 60 -3.42 7.01 -10.44
CA ILE A 60 -4.34 6.52 -9.41
C ILE A 60 -5.09 5.27 -9.86
N LYS A 61 -5.40 5.16 -11.14
CA LYS A 61 -6.11 3.99 -11.66
C LYS A 61 -5.26 2.73 -11.60
N LYS A 62 -3.97 2.86 -11.89
CA LYS A 62 -3.03 1.74 -11.77
C LYS A 62 -2.88 1.31 -10.31
N LEU A 63 -2.79 2.28 -9.42
CA LEU A 63 -2.65 2.02 -7.99
C LEU A 63 -3.90 1.33 -7.45
N GLU A 64 -5.08 1.81 -7.83
CA GLU A 64 -6.34 1.19 -7.46
C GLU A 64 -6.44 -0.23 -7.97
N LYS A 65 -5.99 -0.48 -9.19
CA LYS A 65 -6.00 -1.81 -9.78
C LYS A 65 -5.16 -2.79 -8.96
N GLU A 66 -3.97 -2.37 -8.53
CA GLU A 66 -3.12 -3.21 -7.67
C GLU A 66 -3.79 -3.47 -6.33
N PHE A 67 -4.39 -2.44 -5.74
CA PHE A 67 -5.06 -2.56 -4.45
C PHE A 67 -6.25 -3.53 -4.53
N TYR A 68 -7.15 -3.32 -5.50
CA TYR A 68 -8.35 -4.15 -5.63
C TYR A 68 -8.04 -5.55 -6.13
N SER A 69 -7.00 -5.70 -6.92
CA SER A 69 -6.55 -7.03 -7.39
C SER A 69 -6.19 -7.92 -6.20
N GLU A 70 -5.50 -7.38 -5.21
CA GLU A 70 -5.18 -8.13 -3.99
C GLU A 70 -6.44 -8.46 -3.20
N LYS A 71 -7.36 -7.50 -3.08
CA LYS A 71 -8.63 -7.73 -2.38
C LYS A 71 -9.45 -8.82 -3.03
N ILE A 72 -9.53 -8.84 -4.34
CA ILE A 72 -10.25 -9.86 -5.08
C ILE A 72 -9.60 -11.22 -4.88
N ALA A 73 -8.29 -11.29 -4.94
CA ALA A 73 -7.54 -12.52 -4.72
C ALA A 73 -7.83 -13.10 -3.33
N GLU A 74 -7.86 -12.24 -2.30
CA GLU A 74 -8.19 -12.66 -0.95
C GLU A 74 -9.61 -13.24 -0.86
N MET A 75 -10.56 -12.58 -1.51
CA MET A 75 -11.95 -13.05 -1.52
C MET A 75 -12.09 -14.41 -2.20
N ILE A 76 -11.43 -14.59 -3.33
CA ILE A 76 -11.45 -15.87 -4.05
C ILE A 76 -10.85 -16.97 -3.19
N TYR A 77 -9.76 -16.67 -2.51
CA TYR A 77 -9.10 -17.64 -1.65
C TYR A 77 -10.01 -18.10 -0.52
N ARG A 78 -10.78 -17.19 0.06
CA ARG A 78 -11.72 -17.54 1.13
C ARG A 78 -12.86 -18.39 0.64
N VAL A 79 -13.36 -18.10 -0.55
CA VAL A 79 -14.52 -18.81 -1.11
C VAL A 79 -14.16 -20.22 -1.55
N SER A 80 -12.91 -20.44 -1.97
CA SER A 80 -12.48 -21.77 -2.48
C SER A 80 -12.20 -22.79 -1.38
N ASP A 81 -12.28 -22.38 -0.15
CA ASP A 81 -12.18 -23.31 0.99
C ASP A 81 -13.46 -24.19 1.10
#